data_506614344f75b62e7f6c56e666179618
#
_entry.id   506614344f75b62e7f6c56e666179618
#
_cell.length_a   1.000
_cell.length_b   1.000
_cell.length_c   1.000
_cell.angle_alpha   90.00
_cell.angle_beta   90.00
_cell.angle_gamma   90.00
#
_symmetry.space_group_name_H-M   'P 1'
#
loop_
_entity.id
_entity.type
_entity.pdbx_description
1 polymer ?
#
loop_
_entity_poly.entity_id
_entity_poly.type
_entity_poly.pdbx_seq_one_letter_code
_entity_poly.pdbx_strand_id
1 'polypeptide(L)'
;AFIGVALIIFLKSPKVHNYGLIVAGLGVLFLGMEMMSSSMMPLRDSEAFVGLMTKFSNPVLGILAGAVFTAIIQSSSASVGILQALASNGLIGLPSAVFVLFGQNIGTCITAVLASIGTSRNAKRTTIIHLTFNMIGTVIFTTVCILTPLTALVESWTPTNVAAQI
;
A
#
# COMPACT_ATOMS: atom_id res chain seq x y z
N ALA A 1 5.62 5.01 -20.31
CA ALA A 1 6.87 4.30 -20.61
C ALA A 1 7.51 4.77 -21.94
N PHE A 2 6.78 4.75 -23.05
CA PHE A 2 7.33 5.02 -24.40
C PHE A 2 8.06 6.37 -24.52
N ILE A 3 7.45 7.46 -24.06
CA ILE A 3 8.05 8.81 -24.09
C ILE A 3 9.38 8.83 -23.30
N GLY A 4 9.41 8.20 -22.13
CA GLY A 4 10.62 8.15 -21.30
C GLY A 4 11.75 7.38 -21.99
N VAL A 5 11.44 6.25 -22.63
CA VAL A 5 12.41 5.46 -23.41
C VAL A 5 12.92 6.24 -24.63
N ALA A 6 12.04 6.94 -25.32
CA ALA A 6 12.43 7.80 -26.45
C ALA A 6 13.40 8.93 -25.99
N LEU A 7 13.14 9.58 -24.85
CA LEU A 7 14.03 10.59 -24.29
C LEU A 7 15.42 10.03 -23.94
N ILE A 8 15.48 8.80 -23.43
CA ILE A 8 16.74 8.12 -23.10
C ILE A 8 17.57 7.81 -24.35
N ILE A 9 16.91 7.34 -25.41
CA ILE A 9 17.60 6.89 -26.63
C ILE A 9 18.04 8.05 -27.51
N PHE A 10 17.17 9.05 -27.72
CA PHE A 10 17.40 10.10 -28.70
C PHE A 10 18.14 11.32 -28.17
N LEU A 11 18.15 11.57 -26.85
CA LEU A 11 18.74 12.77 -26.28
C LEU A 11 19.94 12.42 -25.38
N LYS A 12 21.12 12.82 -25.84
CA LYS A 12 22.42 12.52 -25.17
C LYS A 12 22.75 13.40 -23.98
N SER A 13 21.87 14.35 -23.59
CA SER A 13 22.11 15.22 -22.44
C SER A 13 21.91 14.47 -21.14
N PRO A 14 22.85 14.51 -20.15
CA PRO A 14 22.72 13.83 -18.87
C PRO A 14 21.46 14.20 -18.08
N LYS A 15 21.03 15.47 -18.14
CA LYS A 15 19.80 15.93 -17.47
C LYS A 15 18.55 15.32 -18.11
N VAL A 16 18.49 15.31 -19.43
CA VAL A 16 17.34 14.74 -20.17
C VAL A 16 17.29 13.22 -20.00
N HIS A 17 18.43 12.57 -19.96
CA HIS A 17 18.51 11.14 -19.67
C HIS A 17 17.88 10.80 -18.30
N ASN A 18 18.19 11.56 -17.25
CA ASN A 18 17.61 11.37 -15.92
C ASN A 18 16.09 11.61 -15.91
N TYR A 19 15.59 12.63 -16.59
CA TYR A 19 14.14 12.84 -16.76
C TYR A 19 13.50 11.71 -17.55
N GLY A 20 14.18 11.20 -18.57
CA GLY A 20 13.76 10.02 -19.34
C GLY A 20 13.59 8.79 -18.45
N LEU A 21 14.55 8.53 -17.55
CA LEU A 21 14.48 7.43 -16.59
C LEU A 21 13.30 7.57 -15.63
N ILE A 22 13.03 8.78 -15.10
CA ILE A 22 11.88 9.03 -14.24
C ILE A 22 10.57 8.75 -14.98
N VAL A 23 10.40 9.30 -16.18
CA VAL A 23 9.18 9.12 -16.99
C VAL A 23 9.01 7.67 -17.43
N ALA A 24 10.09 6.98 -17.78
CA ALA A 24 10.05 5.56 -18.13
C ALA A 24 9.66 4.72 -16.91
N GLY A 25 10.28 4.97 -15.76
CA GLY A 25 9.99 4.27 -14.49
C GLY A 25 8.53 4.44 -14.05
N LEU A 26 8.00 5.66 -14.10
CA LEU A 26 6.58 5.92 -13.85
C LEU A 26 5.69 5.15 -14.83
N GLY A 27 6.05 5.13 -16.11
CA GLY A 27 5.29 4.38 -17.12
C GLY A 27 5.29 2.87 -16.88
N VAL A 28 6.42 2.30 -16.41
CA VAL A 28 6.50 0.89 -16.03
C VAL A 28 5.68 0.61 -14.77
N LEU A 29 5.68 1.53 -13.80
CA LEU A 29 4.88 1.43 -12.58
C LEU A 29 3.38 1.35 -12.92
N PHE A 30 2.87 2.25 -13.76
CA PHE A 30 1.45 2.23 -14.17
C PHE A 30 1.08 0.98 -14.98
N LEU A 31 1.97 0.50 -15.86
CA LEU A 31 1.76 -0.78 -16.55
C LEU A 31 1.67 -1.95 -15.57
N GLY A 32 2.55 -1.99 -14.57
CA GLY A 32 2.52 -3.00 -13.52
C GLY A 32 1.22 -2.96 -12.71
N MET A 33 0.73 -1.76 -12.37
CA MET A 33 -0.56 -1.60 -11.68
C MET A 33 -1.74 -2.09 -12.54
N GLU A 34 -1.74 -1.80 -13.84
CA GLU A 34 -2.77 -2.27 -14.77
C GLU A 34 -2.76 -3.79 -14.91
N MET A 35 -1.57 -4.39 -15.02
CA MET A 35 -1.41 -5.85 -15.06
C MET A 35 -1.89 -6.50 -13.75
N MET A 36 -1.57 -5.93 -12.59
CA MET A 36 -2.09 -6.41 -11.30
C MET A 36 -3.61 -6.30 -11.25
N SER A 37 -4.18 -5.16 -11.65
CA SER A 37 -5.62 -4.95 -11.68
C SER A 37 -6.34 -5.97 -12.56
N SER A 38 -5.83 -6.22 -13.77
CA SER A 38 -6.40 -7.23 -14.67
C SER A 38 -6.33 -8.64 -14.10
N SER A 39 -5.23 -8.97 -13.41
CA SER A 39 -5.04 -10.27 -12.76
C SER A 39 -5.98 -10.49 -11.57
N MET A 40 -6.49 -9.41 -10.95
CA MET A 40 -7.44 -9.47 -9.84
C MET A 40 -8.91 -9.61 -10.28
N MET A 41 -9.22 -9.35 -11.57
CA MET A 41 -10.59 -9.45 -12.08
C MET A 41 -11.28 -10.79 -11.77
N PRO A 42 -10.65 -12.00 -11.94
CA PRO A 42 -11.30 -13.26 -11.64
C PRO A 42 -11.67 -13.42 -10.17
N LEU A 43 -11.01 -12.71 -9.25
CA LEU A 43 -11.30 -12.78 -7.83
C LEU A 43 -12.61 -12.08 -7.46
N ARG A 44 -13.08 -11.17 -8.29
CA ARG A 44 -14.35 -10.44 -8.10
C ARG A 44 -15.55 -11.40 -8.07
N ASP A 45 -15.48 -12.47 -8.83
CA ASP A 45 -16.57 -13.46 -8.96
C ASP A 45 -16.42 -14.63 -7.96
N SER A 46 -15.35 -14.62 -7.16
CA SER A 46 -15.11 -15.64 -6.13
C SER A 46 -15.81 -15.29 -4.82
N GLU A 47 -16.90 -15.99 -4.49
CA GLU A 47 -17.65 -15.79 -3.23
C GLU A 47 -16.74 -15.95 -2.00
N ALA A 48 -15.81 -16.90 -2.02
CA ALA A 48 -14.87 -17.12 -0.93
C ALA A 48 -13.94 -15.91 -0.72
N PHE A 49 -13.47 -15.29 -1.81
CA PHE A 49 -12.60 -14.13 -1.76
C PHE A 49 -13.37 -12.89 -1.29
N VAL A 50 -14.56 -12.63 -1.85
CA VAL A 50 -15.41 -11.51 -1.42
C VAL A 50 -15.79 -11.66 0.05
N GLY A 51 -16.14 -12.87 0.50
CA GLY A 51 -16.41 -13.16 1.91
C GLY A 51 -15.20 -12.96 2.83
N LEU A 52 -13.98 -13.17 2.33
CA LEU A 52 -12.76 -12.84 3.07
C LEU A 52 -12.56 -11.33 3.17
N MET A 53 -12.77 -10.59 2.07
CA MET A 53 -12.60 -9.13 2.04
C MET A 53 -13.60 -8.41 2.96
N THR A 54 -14.83 -8.91 3.08
CA THR A 54 -15.82 -8.35 4.01
C THR A 54 -15.40 -8.49 5.47
N LYS A 55 -14.63 -9.51 5.84
CA LYS A 55 -14.08 -9.68 7.20
C LYS A 55 -13.08 -8.60 7.56
N PHE A 56 -12.43 -7.97 6.60
CA PHE A 56 -11.48 -6.88 6.83
C PHE A 56 -12.14 -5.55 7.25
N SER A 57 -13.46 -5.48 7.23
CA SER A 57 -14.23 -4.41 7.88
C SER A 57 -14.05 -4.43 9.40
N ASN A 58 -13.66 -5.56 9.97
CA ASN A 58 -13.23 -5.64 11.37
C ASN A 58 -11.83 -5.01 11.50
N PRO A 59 -11.65 -3.96 12.31
CA PRO A 59 -10.37 -3.24 12.42
C PRO A 59 -9.19 -4.15 12.76
N VAL A 60 -9.38 -5.09 13.69
CA VAL A 60 -8.31 -6.00 14.14
C VAL A 60 -7.89 -6.94 13.02
N LEU A 61 -8.86 -7.54 12.31
CA LEU A 61 -8.58 -8.46 11.21
C LEU A 61 -7.96 -7.74 10.02
N GLY A 62 -8.41 -6.54 9.69
CA GLY A 62 -7.83 -5.71 8.64
C GLY A 62 -6.37 -5.35 8.93
N ILE A 63 -6.09 -4.87 10.16
CA ILE A 63 -4.73 -4.52 10.60
C ILE A 63 -3.82 -5.75 10.57
N LEU A 64 -4.26 -6.89 11.10
CA LEU A 64 -3.46 -8.12 11.10
C LEU A 64 -3.18 -8.59 9.66
N ALA A 65 -4.19 -8.59 8.79
CA ALA A 65 -4.02 -8.98 7.39
C ALA A 65 -3.01 -8.08 6.69
N GLY A 66 -3.12 -6.76 6.81
CA GLY A 66 -2.19 -5.80 6.23
C GLY A 66 -0.77 -5.95 6.77
N ALA A 67 -0.62 -6.17 8.09
CA ALA A 67 0.67 -6.37 8.73
C ALA A 67 1.38 -7.64 8.23
N VAL A 68 0.68 -8.78 8.24
CA VAL A 68 1.23 -10.07 7.79
C VAL A 68 1.56 -10.02 6.30
N PHE A 69 0.66 -9.49 5.48
CA PHE A 69 0.84 -9.38 4.04
C PHE A 69 2.08 -8.54 3.68
N THR A 70 2.22 -7.36 4.28
CA THR A 70 3.37 -6.48 4.04
C THR A 70 4.66 -7.05 4.61
N ALA A 71 4.60 -7.74 5.76
CA ALA A 71 5.76 -8.40 6.33
C ALA A 71 6.31 -9.52 5.42
N ILE A 72 5.43 -10.24 4.70
CA ILE A 72 5.82 -11.27 3.74
C ILE A 72 6.42 -10.64 2.48
N ILE A 73 5.75 -9.64 1.91
CA ILE A 73 6.19 -8.97 0.68
C ILE A 73 7.43 -8.10 0.93
N GLN A 74 7.59 -7.56 2.14
CA GLN A 74 8.67 -6.64 2.55
C GLN A 74 8.74 -5.35 1.69
N SER A 75 7.63 -4.98 1.05
CA SER A 75 7.50 -3.78 0.24
C SER A 75 6.13 -3.15 0.48
N SER A 76 6.12 -2.02 1.18
CA SER A 76 4.88 -1.28 1.45
C SER A 76 4.26 -0.71 0.18
N SER A 77 5.07 -0.20 -0.75
CA SER A 77 4.57 0.34 -2.02
C SER A 77 3.93 -0.74 -2.89
N ALA A 78 4.52 -1.95 -2.96
CA ALA A 78 3.90 -3.07 -3.65
C ALA A 78 2.58 -3.50 -2.96
N SER A 79 2.59 -3.55 -1.63
CA SER A 79 1.41 -3.90 -0.83
C SER A 79 0.26 -2.90 -1.01
N VAL A 80 0.57 -1.59 -1.01
CA VAL A 80 -0.42 -0.54 -1.32
C VAL A 80 -0.91 -0.64 -2.76
N GLY A 81 -0.03 -0.90 -3.73
CA GLY A 81 -0.42 -1.09 -5.13
C GLY A 81 -1.40 -2.25 -5.32
N ILE A 82 -1.20 -3.36 -4.62
CA ILE A 82 -2.15 -4.49 -4.62
C ILE A 82 -3.49 -4.07 -3.99
N LEU A 83 -3.46 -3.35 -2.88
CA LEU A 83 -4.67 -2.85 -2.23
C LEU A 83 -5.46 -1.89 -3.15
N GLN A 84 -4.77 -1.00 -3.86
CA GLN A 84 -5.36 -0.11 -4.86
C GLN A 84 -5.95 -0.90 -6.05
N ALA A 85 -5.27 -1.95 -6.51
CA ALA A 85 -5.80 -2.83 -7.55
C ALA A 85 -7.09 -3.54 -7.11
N LEU A 86 -7.15 -4.03 -5.87
CA LEU A 86 -8.36 -4.60 -5.29
C LEU A 86 -9.51 -3.57 -5.21
N ALA A 87 -9.18 -2.35 -4.78
CA ALA A 87 -10.14 -1.24 -4.71
C ALA A 87 -10.66 -0.82 -6.07
N SER A 88 -9.78 -0.73 -7.08
CA SER A 88 -10.17 -0.40 -8.48
C SER A 88 -11.12 -1.43 -9.08
N ASN A 89 -11.01 -2.70 -8.68
CA ASN A 89 -11.92 -3.76 -9.09
C ASN A 89 -13.19 -3.86 -8.22
N GLY A 90 -13.37 -2.97 -7.25
CA GLY A 90 -14.53 -2.97 -6.35
C GLY A 90 -14.55 -4.13 -5.35
N LEU A 91 -13.40 -4.80 -5.13
CA LEU A 91 -13.26 -5.94 -4.21
C LEU A 91 -13.13 -5.50 -2.74
N ILE A 92 -12.68 -4.27 -2.51
CA ILE A 92 -12.55 -3.68 -1.17
C ILE A 92 -12.96 -2.20 -1.24
N GLY A 93 -13.75 -1.77 -0.26
CA GLY A 93 -14.10 -0.35 -0.08
C GLY A 93 -13.16 0.35 0.90
N LEU A 94 -13.18 1.69 0.93
CA LEU A 94 -12.34 2.51 1.82
C LEU A 94 -12.47 2.11 3.31
N PRO A 95 -13.67 1.87 3.88
CA PRO A 95 -13.79 1.51 5.29
C PRO A 95 -13.01 0.25 5.69
N SER A 96 -12.86 -0.71 4.78
CA SER A 96 -12.07 -1.93 5.01
C SER A 96 -10.59 -1.72 4.66
N ALA A 97 -10.34 -1.01 3.55
CA ALA A 97 -8.99 -0.77 3.05
C ALA A 97 -8.13 0.04 4.03
N VAL A 98 -8.73 0.99 4.76
CA VAL A 98 -8.02 1.84 5.71
C VAL A 98 -7.40 1.03 6.86
N PHE A 99 -8.07 -0.01 7.36
CA PHE A 99 -7.52 -0.87 8.40
C PHE A 99 -6.39 -1.75 7.88
N VAL A 100 -6.52 -2.26 6.65
CA VAL A 100 -5.43 -2.98 5.98
C VAL A 100 -4.22 -2.07 5.79
N LEU A 101 -4.43 -0.82 5.38
CA LEU A 101 -3.38 0.19 5.21
C LEU A 101 -2.63 0.47 6.52
N PHE A 102 -3.35 0.61 7.64
CA PHE A 102 -2.75 0.78 8.96
C PHE A 102 -1.90 -0.44 9.35
N GLY A 103 -2.37 -1.63 9.02
CA GLY A 103 -1.61 -2.86 9.20
C GLY A 103 -0.34 -2.90 8.36
N GLN A 104 -0.40 -2.44 7.11
CA GLN A 104 0.78 -2.37 6.23
C GLN A 104 1.90 -1.50 6.83
N ASN A 105 1.56 -0.42 7.54
CA ASN A 105 2.56 0.40 8.23
C ASN A 105 3.29 -0.39 9.32
N ILE A 106 2.59 -1.22 10.09
CA ILE A 106 3.22 -2.12 11.07
C ILE A 106 4.08 -3.17 10.35
N GLY A 107 3.54 -3.78 9.29
CA GLY A 107 4.21 -4.81 8.51
C GLY A 107 5.54 -4.34 7.90
N THR A 108 5.62 -3.06 7.51
CA THR A 108 6.85 -2.46 6.99
C THR A 108 8.00 -2.50 7.99
N CYS A 109 7.71 -2.50 9.29
CA CYS A 109 8.73 -2.55 10.33
C CYS A 109 9.52 -3.85 10.34
N ILE A 110 9.03 -4.93 9.70
CA ILE A 110 9.71 -6.23 9.67
C ILE A 110 11.11 -6.13 9.07
N THR A 111 11.30 -5.29 8.06
CA THR A 111 12.62 -5.09 7.42
C THR A 111 13.63 -4.51 8.41
N ALA A 112 13.21 -3.54 9.22
CA ALA A 112 14.06 -2.98 10.28
C ALA A 112 14.32 -3.99 11.41
N VAL A 113 13.32 -4.81 11.76
CA VAL A 113 13.46 -5.90 12.74
C VAL A 113 14.49 -6.90 12.26
N LEU A 114 14.37 -7.40 11.03
CA LEU A 114 15.31 -8.35 10.44
C LEU A 114 16.72 -7.75 10.35
N ALA A 115 16.84 -6.49 9.88
CA ALA A 115 18.13 -5.80 9.79
C ALA A 115 18.77 -5.55 11.17
N SER A 116 18.02 -5.51 12.26
CA SER A 116 18.53 -5.30 13.60
C SER A 116 19.10 -6.55 14.27
N ILE A 117 18.84 -7.72 13.69
CA ILE A 117 19.34 -9.01 14.23
C ILE A 117 20.85 -9.04 14.12
N GLY A 118 21.53 -9.32 15.22
CA GLY A 118 22.99 -9.38 15.27
C GLY A 118 23.71 -8.02 15.31
N THR A 119 22.97 -6.90 15.27
CA THR A 119 23.57 -5.55 15.23
C THR A 119 23.73 -4.92 16.63
N SER A 120 24.22 -3.67 16.64
CA SER A 120 24.49 -2.89 17.84
C SER A 120 23.22 -2.59 18.66
N ARG A 121 23.40 -2.25 19.95
CA ARG A 121 22.29 -1.84 20.83
C ARG A 121 21.53 -0.62 20.29
N ASN A 122 22.22 0.30 19.62
CA ASN A 122 21.58 1.50 19.07
C ASN A 122 20.68 1.16 17.88
N ALA A 123 21.08 0.25 17.00
CA ALA A 123 20.24 -0.24 15.91
C ALA A 123 18.94 -0.90 16.43
N LYS A 124 19.05 -1.75 17.46
CA LYS A 124 17.89 -2.37 18.11
C LYS A 124 16.94 -1.34 18.73
N ARG A 125 17.50 -0.31 19.41
CA ARG A 125 16.68 0.79 19.96
C ARG A 125 15.93 1.55 18.88
N THR A 126 16.59 1.88 17.76
CA THR A 126 15.94 2.54 16.62
C THR A 126 14.81 1.69 16.05
N THR A 127 15.01 0.39 15.92
CA THR A 127 13.95 -0.53 15.45
C THR A 127 12.77 -0.58 16.41
N ILE A 128 13.01 -0.63 17.73
CA ILE A 128 11.94 -0.60 18.73
C ILE A 128 11.16 0.72 18.65
N ILE A 129 11.85 1.85 18.55
CA ILE A 129 11.21 3.17 18.42
C ILE A 129 10.35 3.21 17.14
N HIS A 130 10.86 2.73 16.02
CA HIS A 130 10.14 2.68 14.76
C HIS A 130 8.87 1.82 14.86
N LEU A 131 8.97 0.61 15.41
CA LEU A 131 7.84 -0.28 15.62
C LEU A 131 6.80 0.34 16.57
N THR A 132 7.26 0.89 17.71
CA THR A 132 6.39 1.52 18.70
C THR A 132 5.64 2.72 18.10
N PHE A 133 6.33 3.55 17.31
CA PHE A 133 5.72 4.69 16.62
C PHE A 133 4.59 4.23 15.68
N ASN A 134 4.83 3.20 14.86
CA ASN A 134 3.82 2.68 13.94
C ASN A 134 2.65 2.02 14.68
N MET A 135 2.91 1.32 15.79
CA MET A 135 1.84 0.74 16.62
C MET A 135 0.98 1.83 17.27
N ILE A 136 1.60 2.84 17.88
CA ILE A 136 0.87 3.96 18.49
C ILE A 136 0.07 4.71 17.43
N GLY A 137 0.68 5.02 16.28
CA GLY A 137 0.00 5.66 15.16
C GLY A 137 -1.21 4.85 14.68
N THR A 138 -1.05 3.54 14.52
CA THR A 138 -2.15 2.65 14.14
C THR A 138 -3.29 2.68 15.15
N VAL A 139 -3.01 2.62 16.46
CA VAL A 139 -4.02 2.68 17.50
C VAL A 139 -4.76 4.03 17.48
N ILE A 140 -4.03 5.14 17.38
CA ILE A 140 -4.62 6.49 17.35
C ILE A 140 -5.51 6.64 16.12
N PHE A 141 -4.99 6.37 14.92
CA PHE A 141 -5.76 6.56 13.68
C PHE A 141 -6.92 5.59 13.55
N THR A 142 -6.77 4.34 14.00
CA THR A 142 -7.90 3.39 14.08
C THR A 142 -9.00 3.93 14.99
N THR A 143 -8.64 4.44 16.15
CA THR A 143 -9.61 5.03 17.10
C THR A 143 -10.30 6.24 16.48
N VAL A 144 -9.55 7.12 15.81
CA VAL A 144 -10.13 8.27 15.10
C VAL A 144 -11.09 7.81 14.00
N CYS A 145 -10.73 6.82 13.18
CA CYS A 145 -11.60 6.30 12.13
C CYS A 145 -12.89 5.64 12.67
N ILE A 146 -12.83 5.05 13.87
CA ILE A 146 -14.01 4.45 14.49
C ILE A 146 -14.92 5.52 15.13
N LEU A 147 -14.34 6.53 15.79
CA LEU A 147 -15.08 7.53 16.55
C LEU A 147 -15.54 8.72 15.69
N THR A 148 -14.96 8.92 14.52
CA THR A 148 -15.27 10.06 13.64
C THR A 148 -15.65 9.57 12.24
N PRO A 149 -16.44 10.34 11.47
CA PRO A 149 -16.77 10.00 10.08
C PRO A 149 -15.61 10.34 9.11
N LEU A 150 -14.36 10.08 9.51
CA LEU A 150 -13.18 10.43 8.71
C LEU A 150 -13.19 9.74 7.36
N THR A 151 -13.54 8.45 7.30
CA THR A 151 -13.65 7.70 6.05
C THR A 151 -14.72 8.29 5.13
N ALA A 152 -15.89 8.66 5.68
CA ALA A 152 -16.95 9.31 4.91
C ALA A 152 -16.52 10.69 4.38
N LEU A 153 -15.71 11.43 5.14
CA LEU A 153 -15.14 12.71 4.68
C LEU A 153 -14.21 12.50 3.48
N VAL A 154 -13.32 11.51 3.55
CA VAL A 154 -12.40 11.17 2.44
C VAL A 154 -13.19 10.69 1.21
N GLU A 155 -14.21 9.85 1.40
CA GLU A 155 -15.11 9.40 0.33
C GLU A 155 -15.81 10.58 -0.36
N SER A 156 -16.16 11.63 0.37
CA SER A 156 -16.81 12.81 -0.20
C SER A 156 -15.94 13.59 -1.19
N TRP A 157 -14.61 13.49 -1.08
CA TRP A 157 -13.67 14.19 -1.97
C TRP A 157 -13.53 13.50 -3.33
N THR A 158 -13.62 12.17 -3.37
CA THR A 158 -13.47 11.38 -4.60
C THR A 158 -14.49 10.25 -4.65
N PRO A 159 -15.81 10.55 -4.75
CA PRO A 159 -16.88 9.56 -4.52
C PRO A 159 -16.89 8.41 -5.53
N THR A 160 -16.24 8.56 -6.68
CA THR A 160 -16.26 7.56 -7.76
C THR A 160 -14.98 6.74 -7.88
N ASN A 161 -13.94 7.03 -7.07
CA ASN A 161 -12.65 6.39 -7.24
C ASN A 161 -12.03 5.96 -5.89
N VAL A 162 -12.36 4.76 -5.45
CA VAL A 162 -11.85 4.19 -4.18
C VAL A 162 -10.33 4.03 -4.19
N ALA A 163 -9.72 3.72 -5.33
CA ALA A 163 -8.26 3.62 -5.44
C ALA A 163 -7.54 4.96 -5.22
N ALA A 164 -8.20 6.09 -5.50
CA ALA A 164 -7.65 7.42 -5.23
C ALA A 164 -7.84 7.86 -3.76
N GLN A 165 -8.69 7.16 -3.01
CA GLN A 165 -8.92 7.39 -1.57
C GLN A 165 -7.90 6.65 -0.69
N ILE A 166 -7.26 5.62 -1.25
CA ILE A 166 -6.20 4.79 -0.65
C ILE A 166 -4.82 5.37 -0.97
#